data_d67a16bad87785f14f3284673deb4aed
#
_entry.id   d67a16bad87785f14f3284673deb4aed
#
_cell.length_a   1.000
_cell.length_b   1.000
_cell.length_c   1.000
_cell.angle_alpha   90.00
_cell.angle_beta   90.00
_cell.angle_gamma   90.00
#
_symmetry.space_group_name_H-M   'P 1'
#
loop_
_entity.id
_entity.type
_entity.pdbx_description
1 polymer ?
#
loop_
_entity_poly.entity_id
_entity_poly.type
_entity_poly.pdbx_seq_one_letter_code
_entity_poly.pdbx_strand_id
1 'polypeptide(L)'
;MFLQLLVGMLRTVPGIKVQATATTVAGAVATLRAEGCDLLILDLMLPDGDGLDVLRAAAAANPAVDCIVLSSAAGEFACPQHLLGNLRALVEKTQAYEQLQAAIAAVIRARGIDGGTGGGGEPLALLRPRELEVFRLIGQGLKTSDIGARLGISRHTVETHRKNITAKLGVSGAELVRLATLHNQTSLSD
;
A
#
# COMPACT_ATOMS: atom_id res chain seq x y z
N MET A 1 4.93 -2.05 22.31
CA MET A 1 4.34 -3.26 21.71
C MET A 1 4.01 -3.06 20.23
N PHE A 2 3.26 -2.04 19.82
CA PHE A 2 2.90 -1.78 18.40
C PHE A 2 4.14 -1.63 17.48
N LEU A 3 5.12 -0.81 17.84
CA LEU A 3 6.34 -0.59 17.06
C LEU A 3 7.12 -1.89 16.80
N GLN A 4 7.23 -2.77 17.78
CA GLN A 4 7.95 -4.04 17.64
C GLN A 4 7.23 -5.00 16.67
N LEU A 5 5.90 -5.05 16.73
CA LEU A 5 5.09 -5.83 15.78
C LEU A 5 5.24 -5.29 14.36
N LEU A 6 5.20 -3.96 14.22
CA LEU A 6 5.40 -3.27 12.95
C LEU A 6 6.77 -3.58 12.35
N VAL A 7 7.83 -3.45 13.12
CA VAL A 7 9.21 -3.77 12.70
C VAL A 7 9.33 -5.25 12.30
N GLY A 8 8.72 -6.16 13.09
CA GLY A 8 8.69 -7.59 12.77
C GLY A 8 8.05 -7.85 11.40
N MET A 9 6.91 -7.21 11.15
CA MET A 9 6.22 -7.32 9.86
C MET A 9 7.06 -6.75 8.70
N LEU A 10 7.63 -5.56 8.87
CA LEU A 10 8.43 -4.90 7.83
C LEU A 10 9.65 -5.72 7.40
N ARG A 11 10.28 -6.42 8.35
CA ARG A 11 11.43 -7.31 8.07
C ARG A 11 11.07 -8.52 7.21
N THR A 12 9.80 -8.87 7.11
CA THR A 12 9.32 -9.97 6.25
C THR A 12 8.98 -9.52 4.84
N VAL A 13 8.95 -8.21 4.58
CA VAL A 13 8.60 -7.65 3.27
C VAL A 13 9.85 -7.58 2.38
N PRO A 14 9.90 -8.30 1.25
CA PRO A 14 11.01 -8.22 0.32
C PRO A 14 11.22 -6.77 -0.18
N GLY A 15 12.49 -6.36 -0.30
CA GLY A 15 12.83 -5.00 -0.75
C GLY A 15 12.76 -3.92 0.35
N ILE A 16 12.33 -4.26 1.57
CA ILE A 16 12.32 -3.34 2.72
C ILE A 16 13.46 -3.69 3.67
N LYS A 17 14.26 -2.67 3.99
CA LYS A 17 15.26 -2.73 5.05
C LYS A 17 14.89 -1.72 6.13
N VAL A 18 14.57 -2.18 7.33
CA VAL A 18 14.39 -1.29 8.48
C VAL A 18 15.75 -0.78 8.92
N GLN A 19 16.05 0.49 8.63
CA GLN A 19 17.30 1.14 9.00
C GLN A 19 17.32 1.52 10.48
N ALA A 20 16.27 2.22 10.92
CA ALA A 20 16.18 2.71 12.27
C ALA A 20 14.73 2.80 12.76
N THR A 21 14.57 2.99 14.04
CA THR A 21 13.30 3.29 14.70
C THR A 21 13.51 4.40 15.72
N ALA A 22 12.52 5.29 15.84
CA ALA A 22 12.50 6.35 16.83
C ALA A 22 11.13 6.40 17.51
N THR A 23 11.09 6.82 18.75
CA THR A 23 9.86 6.98 19.55
C THR A 23 9.58 8.43 19.92
N THR A 24 10.43 9.35 19.46
CA THR A 24 10.35 10.79 19.70
C THR A 24 10.66 11.56 18.43
N VAL A 25 10.14 12.78 18.30
CA VAL A 25 10.44 13.70 17.20
C VAL A 25 11.94 13.99 17.15
N ALA A 26 12.55 14.33 18.29
CA ALA A 26 13.97 14.66 18.36
C ALA A 26 14.85 13.49 17.92
N GLY A 27 14.55 12.27 18.38
CA GLY A 27 15.25 11.06 17.96
C GLY A 27 15.11 10.75 16.48
N ALA A 28 13.88 10.88 15.93
CA ALA A 28 13.61 10.66 14.52
C ALA A 28 14.38 11.65 13.63
N VAL A 29 14.35 12.95 13.97
CA VAL A 29 15.04 14.01 13.23
C VAL A 29 16.56 13.79 13.25
N ALA A 30 17.13 13.41 14.41
CA ALA A 30 18.56 13.11 14.50
C ALA A 30 18.96 11.93 13.60
N THR A 31 18.17 10.86 13.60
CA THR A 31 18.40 9.69 12.76
C THR A 31 18.28 10.02 11.27
N LEU A 32 17.25 10.78 10.87
CA LEU A 32 17.04 11.19 9.48
C LEU A 32 18.18 12.06 8.95
N ARG A 33 18.77 12.92 9.78
CA ARG A 33 19.93 13.73 9.42
C ARG A 33 21.19 12.91 9.24
N ALA A 34 21.35 11.84 9.99
CA ALA A 34 22.53 10.98 9.94
C ALA A 34 22.48 9.97 8.77
N GLU A 35 21.34 9.35 8.53
CA GLU A 35 21.22 8.20 7.65
C GLU A 35 20.25 8.42 6.47
N GLY A 36 19.32 9.38 6.60
CA GLY A 36 18.22 9.53 5.64
C GLY A 36 17.30 8.32 5.62
N CYS A 37 16.30 8.33 4.73
CA CYS A 37 15.48 7.16 4.42
C CYS A 37 14.75 7.35 3.07
N ASP A 38 14.34 6.23 2.48
CA ASP A 38 13.51 6.24 1.27
C ASP A 38 12.03 6.15 1.59
N LEU A 39 11.69 5.43 2.67
CA LEU A 39 10.34 5.25 3.16
C LEU A 39 10.29 5.57 4.64
N LEU A 40 9.41 6.49 5.02
CA LEU A 40 9.08 6.85 6.40
C LEU A 40 7.70 6.28 6.75
N ILE A 41 7.62 5.50 7.81
CA ILE A 41 6.34 5.12 8.42
C ILE A 41 6.21 5.90 9.72
N LEU A 42 5.25 6.80 9.76
CA LEU A 42 5.17 7.87 10.74
C LEU A 42 3.89 7.80 11.57
N ASP A 43 4.04 7.78 12.88
CA ASP A 43 2.96 8.11 13.81
C ASP A 43 2.87 9.62 13.98
N LEU A 44 1.67 10.19 13.88
CA LEU A 44 1.46 11.63 14.07
C LEU A 44 1.61 12.04 15.53
N MET A 45 1.22 11.15 16.45
CA MET A 45 1.23 11.44 17.88
C MET A 45 2.50 10.90 18.53
N LEU A 46 3.49 11.76 18.68
CA LEU A 46 4.74 11.45 19.38
C LEU A 46 4.77 12.16 20.76
N PRO A 47 5.47 11.59 21.73
CA PRO A 47 5.46 12.13 23.12
C PRO A 47 5.98 13.55 23.27
N ASP A 48 6.87 13.96 22.36
CA ASP A 48 7.60 15.22 22.39
C ASP A 48 7.20 16.20 21.29
N GLY A 49 6.16 15.89 20.49
CA GLY A 49 5.69 16.80 19.44
C GLY A 49 4.86 16.17 18.34
N ASP A 50 4.69 16.94 17.27
CA ASP A 50 3.92 16.55 16.09
C ASP A 50 4.79 15.76 15.11
N GLY A 51 4.30 14.60 14.68
CA GLY A 51 4.95 13.79 13.66
C GLY A 51 5.17 14.52 12.33
N LEU A 52 4.39 15.56 12.03
CA LEU A 52 4.63 16.40 10.84
C LEU A 52 6.01 17.05 10.82
N ASP A 53 6.61 17.34 11.98
CA ASP A 53 7.97 17.89 12.05
C ASP A 53 9.01 16.85 11.61
N VAL A 54 8.74 15.56 11.87
CA VAL A 54 9.56 14.46 11.36
C VAL A 54 9.45 14.36 9.83
N LEU A 55 8.23 14.48 9.28
CA LEU A 55 8.03 14.44 7.83
C LEU A 55 8.70 15.65 7.14
N ARG A 56 8.62 16.85 7.73
CA ARG A 56 9.35 18.03 7.22
C ARG A 56 10.86 17.79 7.19
N ALA A 57 11.42 17.23 8.26
CA ALA A 57 12.83 16.91 8.33
C ALA A 57 13.24 15.84 7.30
N ALA A 58 12.41 14.81 7.13
CA ALA A 58 12.63 13.77 6.13
C ALA A 58 12.62 14.31 4.71
N ALA A 59 11.62 15.14 4.36
CA ALA A 59 11.50 15.78 3.05
C ALA A 59 12.63 16.77 2.76
N ALA A 60 13.14 17.44 3.79
CA ALA A 60 14.31 18.32 3.66
C ALA A 60 15.61 17.54 3.42
N ALA A 61 15.75 16.36 4.03
CA ALA A 61 16.91 15.47 3.84
C ALA A 61 16.85 14.72 2.52
N ASN A 62 15.67 14.24 2.14
CA ASN A 62 15.41 13.53 0.89
C ASN A 62 14.05 13.98 0.32
N PRO A 63 14.02 14.89 -0.66
CA PRO A 63 12.77 15.35 -1.28
C PRO A 63 11.95 14.22 -1.93
N ALA A 64 12.57 13.11 -2.26
CA ALA A 64 11.92 11.93 -2.84
C ALA A 64 11.48 10.89 -1.79
N VAL A 65 11.53 11.22 -0.49
CA VAL A 65 11.07 10.33 0.56
C VAL A 65 9.57 10.04 0.41
N ASP A 66 9.20 8.77 0.48
CA ASP A 66 7.80 8.36 0.58
C ASP A 66 7.39 8.27 2.05
N CYS A 67 6.19 8.73 2.38
CA CYS A 67 5.68 8.68 3.73
C CYS A 67 4.34 7.95 3.79
N ILE A 68 4.23 7.01 4.72
CA ILE A 68 2.97 6.40 5.15
C ILE A 68 2.70 6.89 6.56
N VAL A 69 1.59 7.57 6.73
CA VAL A 69 1.17 8.11 8.03
C VAL A 69 0.24 7.12 8.73
N LEU A 70 0.52 6.85 9.99
CA LEU A 70 -0.34 6.07 10.89
C LEU A 70 -1.08 7.03 11.81
N SER A 71 -2.40 6.99 11.81
CA SER A 71 -3.24 7.85 12.65
C SER A 71 -4.30 7.05 13.40
N SER A 72 -4.64 7.48 14.61
CA SER A 72 -5.79 6.96 15.35
C SER A 72 -7.10 7.60 14.88
N ALA A 73 -7.02 8.76 14.19
CA ALA A 73 -8.16 9.54 13.67
C ALA A 73 -7.82 10.04 12.25
N ALA A 74 -7.85 9.12 11.28
CA ALA A 74 -7.47 9.42 9.90
C ALA A 74 -8.33 10.53 9.26
N GLY A 75 -9.60 10.67 9.70
CA GLY A 75 -10.52 11.67 9.16
C GLY A 75 -10.19 13.14 9.54
N GLU A 76 -9.34 13.36 10.53
CA GLU A 76 -8.99 14.72 11.02
C GLU A 76 -7.60 15.17 10.53
N PHE A 77 -6.86 14.32 9.85
CA PHE A 77 -5.52 14.64 9.39
C PHE A 77 -5.53 15.51 8.14
N ALA A 78 -4.97 16.71 8.24
CA ALA A 78 -4.73 17.61 7.12
C ALA A 78 -3.23 17.69 6.82
N CYS A 79 -2.82 17.10 5.70
CA CYS A 79 -1.43 17.19 5.24
C CYS A 79 -1.15 18.58 4.66
N PRO A 80 -0.08 19.28 5.08
CA PRO A 80 0.35 20.52 4.44
C PRO A 80 0.61 20.32 2.94
N GLN A 81 0.19 21.30 2.14
CA GLN A 81 0.19 21.20 0.67
C GLN A 81 1.59 20.88 0.09
N HIS A 82 2.64 21.43 0.68
CA HIS A 82 4.03 21.19 0.25
C HIS A 82 4.58 19.79 0.59
N LEU A 83 3.90 19.02 1.47
CA LEU A 83 4.26 17.64 1.84
C LEU A 83 3.38 16.59 1.18
N LEU A 84 2.33 17.00 0.46
CA LEU A 84 1.42 16.07 -0.22
C LEU A 84 2.13 15.18 -1.23
N GLY A 85 3.18 15.68 -1.88
CA GLY A 85 3.99 14.91 -2.82
C GLY A 85 4.72 13.72 -2.18
N ASN A 86 4.99 13.80 -0.89
CA ASN A 86 5.66 12.75 -0.13
C ASN A 86 4.68 11.74 0.50
N LEU A 87 3.42 12.15 0.70
CA LEU A 87 2.41 11.30 1.33
C LEU A 87 1.89 10.23 0.35
N ARG A 88 2.09 8.97 0.66
CA ARG A 88 1.61 7.83 -0.14
C ARG A 88 0.34 7.20 0.40
N ALA A 89 0.19 7.16 1.71
CA ALA A 89 -1.00 6.63 2.35
C ALA A 89 -1.21 7.22 3.75
N LEU A 90 -2.47 7.26 4.15
CA LEU A 90 -2.92 7.49 5.51
C LEU A 90 -3.61 6.22 5.98
N VAL A 91 -3.10 5.60 7.04
CA VAL A 91 -3.54 4.31 7.54
C VAL A 91 -4.06 4.47 8.96
N GLU A 92 -5.25 3.95 9.22
CA GLU A 92 -5.78 3.88 10.59
C GLU A 92 -5.06 2.82 11.40
N LYS A 93 -4.64 3.17 12.63
CA LYS A 93 -3.94 2.24 13.53
C LYS A 93 -4.76 1.02 13.90
N THR A 94 -6.09 1.13 13.90
CA THR A 94 -7.04 0.05 14.19
C THR A 94 -7.11 -1.00 13.08
N GLN A 95 -6.77 -0.61 11.84
CA GLN A 95 -6.74 -1.47 10.66
C GLN A 95 -5.33 -1.57 10.05
N ALA A 96 -4.31 -1.25 10.86
CA ALA A 96 -2.96 -0.99 10.40
C ALA A 96 -2.33 -2.13 9.60
N TYR A 97 -2.57 -3.38 9.94
CA TYR A 97 -1.83 -4.49 9.36
C TYR A 97 -2.10 -4.65 7.85
N GLU A 98 -3.36 -4.80 7.45
CA GLU A 98 -3.72 -5.03 6.04
C GLU A 98 -3.51 -3.78 5.18
N GLN A 99 -3.92 -2.61 5.70
CA GLN A 99 -3.79 -1.34 4.97
C GLN A 99 -2.33 -0.94 4.80
N LEU A 100 -1.49 -1.17 5.80
CA LEU A 100 -0.07 -0.85 5.75
C LEU A 100 0.67 -1.76 4.77
N GLN A 101 0.38 -3.06 4.75
CA GLN A 101 0.95 -3.97 3.75
C GLN A 101 0.61 -3.53 2.32
N ALA A 102 -0.65 -3.15 2.06
CA ALA A 102 -1.08 -2.66 0.77
C ALA A 102 -0.37 -1.35 0.38
N ALA A 103 -0.22 -0.42 1.32
CA ALA A 103 0.47 0.86 1.11
C ALA A 103 1.96 0.65 0.82
N ILE A 104 2.64 -0.23 1.57
CA ILE A 104 4.05 -0.56 1.34
C ILE A 104 4.24 -1.22 -0.03
N ALA A 105 3.40 -2.18 -0.39
CA ALA A 105 3.45 -2.82 -1.69
C ALA A 105 3.26 -1.82 -2.84
N ALA A 106 2.40 -0.81 -2.66
CA ALA A 106 2.23 0.27 -3.63
C ALA A 106 3.50 1.13 -3.77
N VAL A 107 4.18 1.46 -2.67
CA VAL A 107 5.45 2.21 -2.67
C VAL A 107 6.56 1.41 -3.38
N ILE A 108 6.71 0.12 -3.05
CA ILE A 108 7.71 -0.76 -3.67
C ILE A 108 7.53 -0.81 -5.18
N ARG A 109 6.29 -1.01 -5.64
CA ARG A 109 5.95 -1.00 -7.09
C ARG A 109 6.25 0.34 -7.75
N ALA A 110 5.85 1.44 -7.11
CA ALA A 110 6.08 2.79 -7.66
C ALA A 110 7.57 3.13 -7.81
N ARG A 111 8.42 2.56 -6.95
CA ARG A 111 9.88 2.74 -6.99
C ARG A 111 10.60 1.74 -7.90
N GLY A 112 9.92 0.77 -8.46
CA GLY A 112 10.56 -0.27 -9.28
C GLY A 112 11.57 -1.11 -8.49
N ILE A 113 11.40 -1.22 -7.16
CA ILE A 113 12.28 -1.98 -6.26
C ILE A 113 11.98 -3.48 -6.37
N ASP A 114 11.02 -3.90 -7.18
CA ASP A 114 10.86 -5.30 -7.60
C ASP A 114 12.14 -5.70 -8.35
N GLY A 115 13.18 -5.94 -7.54
CA GLY A 115 14.48 -6.39 -8.02
C GLY A 115 14.28 -7.64 -8.85
N GLY A 116 14.58 -7.50 -10.14
CA GLY A 116 14.58 -8.61 -11.06
C GLY A 116 15.41 -9.76 -10.55
N THR A 117 14.75 -10.70 -9.93
CA THR A 117 15.13 -12.11 -9.88
C THR A 117 13.84 -12.88 -10.03
N GLY A 118 13.71 -13.53 -11.18
CA GLY A 118 12.59 -14.31 -11.63
C GLY A 118 11.85 -15.06 -10.51
N GLY A 119 10.65 -14.64 -10.32
CA GLY A 119 9.68 -15.23 -9.44
C GLY A 119 8.47 -14.30 -9.47
N GLY A 120 7.66 -14.43 -10.51
CA GLY A 120 6.40 -13.70 -10.66
C GLY A 120 5.46 -13.99 -9.50
N GLY A 121 5.68 -13.32 -8.39
CA GLY A 121 4.66 -13.10 -7.39
C GLY A 121 3.72 -12.04 -7.95
N GLU A 122 2.86 -12.44 -8.87
CA GLU A 122 1.81 -11.60 -9.44
C GLU A 122 1.08 -10.86 -8.31
N PRO A 123 0.69 -9.58 -8.50
CA PRO A 123 -0.27 -8.90 -7.63
C PRO A 123 -1.50 -9.76 -7.36
N LEU A 124 -1.76 -10.71 -8.23
CA LEU A 124 -2.81 -11.70 -8.19
C LEU A 124 -2.60 -12.79 -7.11
N ALA A 125 -1.39 -12.98 -6.59
CA ALA A 125 -1.14 -13.91 -5.48
C ALA A 125 -1.83 -13.46 -4.17
N LEU A 126 -2.21 -12.19 -4.06
CA LEU A 126 -3.02 -11.66 -2.97
C LEU A 126 -4.51 -11.99 -3.10
N LEU A 127 -4.93 -12.41 -4.27
CA LEU A 127 -6.32 -12.74 -4.55
C LEU A 127 -6.61 -14.18 -4.14
N ARG A 128 -7.72 -14.36 -3.42
CA ARG A 128 -8.25 -15.71 -3.17
C ARG A 128 -8.69 -16.34 -4.50
N PRO A 129 -8.75 -17.68 -4.61
CA PRO A 129 -9.11 -18.34 -5.85
C PRO A 129 -10.37 -17.76 -6.52
N ARG A 130 -11.40 -17.46 -5.74
CA ARG A 130 -12.65 -16.89 -6.25
C ARG A 130 -12.53 -15.44 -6.71
N GLU A 131 -11.69 -14.65 -6.05
CA GLU A 131 -11.38 -13.28 -6.47
C GLU A 131 -10.56 -13.26 -7.77
N LEU A 132 -9.65 -14.21 -7.92
CA LEU A 132 -8.86 -14.38 -9.14
C LEU A 132 -9.75 -14.76 -10.34
N GLU A 133 -10.74 -15.63 -10.15
CA GLU A 133 -11.73 -15.95 -11.19
C GLU A 133 -12.52 -14.70 -11.60
N VAL A 134 -13.02 -13.93 -10.64
CA VAL A 134 -13.73 -12.66 -10.90
C VAL A 134 -12.82 -11.69 -11.63
N PHE A 135 -11.56 -11.55 -11.22
CA PHE A 135 -10.56 -10.67 -11.86
C PHE A 135 -10.33 -11.05 -13.34
N ARG A 136 -10.13 -12.34 -13.63
CA ARG A 136 -9.97 -12.81 -15.01
C ARG A 136 -11.18 -12.53 -15.89
N LEU A 137 -12.39 -12.71 -15.37
CA LEU A 137 -13.63 -12.44 -16.10
C LEU A 137 -13.85 -10.94 -16.33
N ILE A 138 -13.43 -10.07 -15.40
CA ILE A 138 -13.39 -8.61 -15.62
C ILE A 138 -12.45 -8.28 -16.79
N GLY A 139 -11.28 -8.88 -16.84
CA GLY A 139 -10.32 -8.69 -17.92
C GLY A 139 -10.78 -9.20 -19.30
N GLN A 140 -11.74 -10.14 -19.32
CA GLN A 140 -12.44 -10.56 -20.53
C GLN A 140 -13.56 -9.59 -20.95
N GLY A 141 -13.77 -8.50 -20.22
CA GLY A 141 -14.79 -7.49 -20.51
C GLY A 141 -16.21 -7.88 -20.07
N LEU A 142 -16.39 -8.93 -19.27
CA LEU A 142 -17.71 -9.34 -18.80
C LEU A 142 -18.29 -8.32 -17.83
N LYS A 143 -19.59 -8.06 -17.95
CA LYS A 143 -20.35 -7.25 -16.98
C LYS A 143 -20.56 -8.02 -15.68
N THR A 144 -20.83 -7.30 -14.60
CA THR A 144 -21.06 -7.89 -13.26
C THR A 144 -22.18 -8.94 -13.25
N SER A 145 -23.25 -8.73 -14.02
CA SER A 145 -24.34 -9.69 -14.21
C SER A 145 -23.89 -11.00 -14.83
N ASP A 146 -23.07 -10.89 -15.88
CA ASP A 146 -22.61 -12.03 -16.67
C ASP A 146 -21.59 -12.87 -15.90
N ILE A 147 -20.75 -12.18 -15.10
CA ILE A 147 -19.83 -12.82 -14.14
C ILE A 147 -20.64 -13.59 -13.11
N GLY A 148 -21.70 -12.99 -12.56
CA GLY A 148 -22.58 -13.65 -11.60
C GLY A 148 -23.20 -14.92 -12.16
N ALA A 149 -23.78 -14.82 -13.37
CA ALA A 149 -24.37 -15.96 -14.06
C ALA A 149 -23.33 -17.07 -14.33
N ARG A 150 -22.15 -16.71 -14.81
CA ARG A 150 -21.08 -17.66 -15.15
C ARG A 150 -20.51 -18.38 -13.91
N LEU A 151 -20.46 -17.69 -12.78
CA LEU A 151 -19.89 -18.22 -11.53
C LEU A 151 -20.96 -18.81 -10.57
N GLY A 152 -22.24 -18.75 -10.93
CA GLY A 152 -23.33 -19.22 -10.09
C GLY A 152 -23.51 -18.43 -8.80
N ILE A 153 -23.22 -17.13 -8.78
CA ILE A 153 -23.32 -16.23 -7.61
C ILE A 153 -24.14 -14.98 -7.95
N SER A 154 -24.67 -14.33 -6.90
CA SER A 154 -25.46 -13.11 -7.08
C SER A 154 -24.59 -11.95 -7.61
N ARG A 155 -25.23 -11.00 -8.33
CA ARG A 155 -24.59 -9.73 -8.73
C ARG A 155 -23.95 -9.02 -7.52
N HIS A 156 -24.63 -8.99 -6.39
CA HIS A 156 -24.13 -8.36 -5.17
C HIS A 156 -22.86 -9.04 -4.65
N THR A 157 -22.78 -10.37 -4.73
CA THR A 157 -21.56 -11.13 -4.37
C THR A 157 -20.39 -10.78 -5.29
N VAL A 158 -20.64 -10.61 -6.60
CA VAL A 158 -19.60 -10.15 -7.54
C VAL A 158 -19.14 -8.74 -7.20
N GLU A 159 -20.04 -7.82 -6.86
CA GLU A 159 -19.68 -6.46 -6.43
C GLU A 159 -18.83 -6.47 -5.17
N THR A 160 -19.14 -7.34 -4.21
CA THR A 160 -18.33 -7.55 -3.00
C THR A 160 -16.93 -8.07 -3.35
N HIS A 161 -16.82 -9.06 -4.24
CA HIS A 161 -15.50 -9.51 -4.72
C HIS A 161 -14.73 -8.39 -5.41
N ARG A 162 -15.36 -7.59 -6.28
CA ARG A 162 -14.72 -6.44 -6.94
C ARG A 162 -14.18 -5.45 -5.93
N LYS A 163 -14.97 -5.12 -4.89
CA LYS A 163 -14.54 -4.22 -3.81
C LYS A 163 -13.34 -4.79 -3.04
N ASN A 164 -13.36 -6.09 -2.74
CA ASN A 164 -12.24 -6.75 -2.06
C ASN A 164 -10.97 -6.78 -2.94
N ILE A 165 -11.12 -7.04 -4.24
CA ILE A 165 -10.01 -7.03 -5.21
C ILE A 165 -9.40 -5.63 -5.29
N THR A 166 -10.21 -4.56 -5.44
CA THR A 166 -9.72 -3.18 -5.49
C THR A 166 -8.98 -2.80 -4.21
N ALA A 167 -9.52 -3.20 -3.04
CA ALA A 167 -8.85 -2.98 -1.75
C ALA A 167 -7.51 -3.71 -1.65
N LYS A 168 -7.46 -4.99 -2.07
CA LYS A 168 -6.24 -5.80 -2.03
C LYS A 168 -5.16 -5.34 -3.01
N LEU A 169 -5.58 -4.91 -4.20
CA LEU A 169 -4.66 -4.43 -5.23
C LEU A 169 -4.32 -2.94 -5.09
N GLY A 170 -5.00 -2.21 -4.19
CA GLY A 170 -4.80 -0.78 -3.98
C GLY A 170 -5.17 0.06 -5.20
N VAL A 171 -6.21 -0.31 -5.96
CA VAL A 171 -6.56 0.31 -7.24
C VAL A 171 -8.01 0.79 -7.26
N SER A 172 -8.32 1.77 -8.11
CA SER A 172 -9.69 2.19 -8.40
C SER A 172 -10.45 1.16 -9.25
N GLY A 173 -11.79 1.27 -9.31
CA GLY A 173 -12.59 0.37 -10.14
C GLY A 173 -12.26 0.43 -11.64
N ALA A 174 -11.92 1.61 -12.17
CA ALA A 174 -11.49 1.80 -13.56
C ALA A 174 -10.10 1.16 -13.81
N GLU A 175 -9.21 1.32 -12.86
CA GLU A 175 -7.85 0.77 -12.90
C GLU A 175 -7.85 -0.76 -12.76
N LEU A 176 -8.79 -1.32 -11.98
CA LEU A 176 -9.02 -2.75 -11.90
C LEU A 176 -9.34 -3.35 -13.29
N VAL A 177 -10.23 -2.71 -14.04
CA VAL A 177 -10.59 -3.18 -15.40
C VAL A 177 -9.35 -3.16 -16.29
N ARG A 178 -8.58 -2.06 -16.27
CA ARG A 178 -7.36 -1.93 -17.08
C ARG A 178 -6.33 -3.01 -16.72
N LEU A 179 -6.06 -3.24 -15.43
CA LEU A 179 -5.11 -4.27 -14.99
C LEU A 179 -5.54 -5.67 -15.40
N ALA A 180 -6.83 -5.98 -15.22
CA ALA A 180 -7.37 -7.27 -15.58
C ALA A 180 -7.28 -7.53 -17.11
N THR A 181 -7.51 -6.49 -17.93
CA THR A 181 -7.38 -6.60 -19.40
C THR A 181 -5.93 -6.84 -19.81
N LEU A 182 -4.98 -6.09 -19.25
CA LEU A 182 -3.55 -6.26 -19.54
C LEU A 182 -3.07 -7.67 -19.15
N HIS A 183 -3.47 -8.17 -17.99
CA HIS A 183 -3.08 -9.51 -17.55
C HIS A 183 -3.58 -10.62 -18.49
N ASN A 184 -4.83 -10.52 -18.98
CA ASN A 184 -5.35 -11.50 -19.92
C ASN A 184 -4.65 -11.46 -21.27
N GLN A 185 -4.16 -10.29 -21.74
CA GLN A 185 -3.39 -10.18 -22.99
C GLN A 185 -2.03 -10.85 -22.88
N THR A 186 -1.37 -10.74 -21.73
CA THR A 186 -0.06 -11.35 -21.48
C THR A 186 -0.16 -12.88 -21.36
N SER A 187 -1.24 -13.38 -20.76
CA SER A 187 -1.48 -14.83 -20.61
C SER A 187 -1.91 -15.56 -21.89
N LEU A 188 -2.20 -14.85 -22.96
CA LEU A 188 -2.57 -15.42 -24.28
C LEU A 188 -1.38 -15.49 -25.26
N SER A 189 -0.18 -15.02 -24.83
CA SER A 189 1.02 -14.96 -25.66
C SER A 189 2.06 -16.02 -25.33
N ASP A 190 1.77 -16.89 -24.36
CA ASP A 190 2.50 -18.12 -24.03
C ASP A 190 1.71 -19.36 -24.48
#